data_5f5909c863db198f4f433e203a22389f
#
_entry.id   5f5909c863db198f4f433e203a22389f
#
_cell.length_a   1.000
_cell.length_b   1.000
_cell.length_c   1.000
_cell.angle_alpha   90.00
_cell.angle_beta   90.00
_cell.angle_gamma   90.00
#
_symmetry.space_group_name_H-M   'P 1'
#
loop_
_entity.id
_entity.type
_entity.pdbx_description
1 polymer ?
#
loop_
_entity_poly.entity_id
_entity_poly.type
_entity_poly.pdbx_seq_one_letter_code
_entity_poly.pdbx_strand_id
1 'polypeptide(L)'
;MHHITHINNLENILKNGLKSRNELLSQDIDFEDTADRKIVEKRGILNNYIPFHIDWIQDVHGIPYNYAIFEKNGYDNMIFLWVDPIKANKKYLIKYFLYHPISNYAIEYNNLEDFAKNFKLEKEKLVREYAFDYTNQEVREFRMSEILILKNTIFLDSDWSIIVYSEESFKKVKELLEKHQNDYANIKILIKPNFF
;
A
#
# COMPACT_ATOMS: atom_id res chain seq x y z
N MET A 1 -3.93 4.67 -5.04
CA MET A 1 -3.00 3.63 -4.53
C MET A 1 -2.76 3.82 -3.05
N HIS A 2 -2.48 2.73 -2.32
CA HIS A 2 -2.31 2.78 -0.88
C HIS A 2 -1.12 1.95 -0.39
N HIS A 3 -0.52 2.41 0.70
CA HIS A 3 0.46 1.68 1.50
C HIS A 3 -0.20 1.24 2.80
N ILE A 4 -0.08 -0.04 3.15
CA ILE A 4 -0.62 -0.59 4.40
C ILE A 4 0.45 -0.57 5.49
N THR A 5 0.10 -0.12 6.70
CA THR A 5 1.02 -0.11 7.84
C THR A 5 0.28 -0.22 9.17
N HIS A 6 0.99 -0.57 10.23
CA HIS A 6 0.45 -0.54 11.59
C HIS A 6 0.34 0.90 12.11
N ILE A 7 -0.71 1.19 12.86
CA ILE A 7 -0.97 2.54 13.40
C ILE A 7 0.18 3.06 14.28
N ASN A 8 0.87 2.18 15.00
CA ASN A 8 2.03 2.51 15.83
C ASN A 8 3.19 3.10 15.02
N ASN A 9 3.27 2.80 13.72
CA ASN A 9 4.29 3.36 12.84
C ASN A 9 3.99 4.82 12.45
N LEU A 10 2.73 5.27 12.62
CA LEU A 10 2.29 6.57 12.11
C LEU A 10 3.06 7.74 12.73
N GLU A 11 3.32 7.72 14.03
CA GLU A 11 4.07 8.81 14.69
C GLU A 11 5.48 8.95 14.09
N ASN A 12 6.15 7.82 13.84
CA ASN A 12 7.47 7.84 13.21
C ASN A 12 7.39 8.29 11.74
N ILE A 13 6.36 7.87 11.01
CA ILE A 13 6.12 8.30 9.61
C ILE A 13 5.88 9.82 9.56
N LEU A 14 5.12 10.38 10.49
CA LEU A 14 4.88 11.81 10.56
C LEU A 14 6.17 12.60 10.87
N LYS A 15 7.04 12.09 11.74
CA LYS A 15 8.30 12.75 12.13
C LYS A 15 9.39 12.63 11.06
N ASN A 16 9.55 11.42 10.51
CA ASN A 16 10.73 11.03 9.74
C ASN A 16 10.42 10.66 8.29
N GLY A 17 9.14 10.75 7.88
CA GLY A 17 8.63 10.31 6.58
C GLY A 17 8.42 8.81 6.48
N LEU A 18 7.63 8.40 5.49
CA LEU A 18 7.46 7.01 5.09
C LEU A 18 8.73 6.55 4.36
N LYS A 19 9.37 5.51 4.87
CA LYS A 19 10.67 5.02 4.38
C LYS A 19 10.56 3.62 3.78
N SER A 20 11.48 3.32 2.87
CA SER A 20 11.68 1.94 2.42
C SER A 20 12.21 1.07 3.55
N ARG A 21 12.01 -0.25 3.46
CA ARG A 21 12.49 -1.19 4.49
C ARG A 21 14.00 -1.09 4.72
N ASN A 22 14.78 -1.06 3.64
CA ASN A 22 16.24 -0.97 3.76
C ASN A 22 16.67 0.35 4.40
N GLU A 23 15.96 1.45 4.16
CA GLU A 23 16.22 2.72 4.81
C GLU A 23 15.92 2.68 6.32
N LEU A 24 14.79 2.05 6.72
CA LEU A 24 14.46 1.84 8.14
C LEU A 24 15.55 1.05 8.86
N LEU A 25 15.97 -0.07 8.26
CA LEU A 25 17.01 -0.93 8.82
C LEU A 25 18.38 -0.25 8.88
N SER A 26 18.74 0.53 7.85
CA SER A 26 20.03 1.25 7.83
C SER A 26 20.15 2.35 8.87
N GLN A 27 19.01 2.91 9.30
CA GLN A 27 18.92 3.96 10.32
C GLN A 27 18.59 3.41 11.72
N ASP A 28 18.52 2.10 11.88
CA ASP A 28 18.14 1.42 13.14
C ASP A 28 16.79 1.94 13.71
N ILE A 29 15.84 2.19 12.79
CA ILE A 29 14.51 2.67 13.16
C ILE A 29 13.63 1.46 13.45
N ASP A 30 13.13 1.40 14.68
CA ASP A 30 12.15 0.38 15.10
C ASP A 30 10.79 0.64 14.45
N PHE A 31 10.14 -0.42 13.99
CA PHE A 31 8.81 -0.37 13.37
C PHE A 31 8.06 -1.69 13.52
N GLU A 32 6.74 -1.60 13.61
CA GLU A 32 5.84 -2.77 13.59
C GLU A 32 5.80 -3.36 12.17
N ASP A 33 6.47 -4.50 12.01
CA ASP A 33 6.54 -5.19 10.72
C ASP A 33 5.31 -6.07 10.48
N THR A 34 4.49 -5.65 9.54
CA THR A 34 3.26 -6.37 9.16
C THR A 34 3.47 -7.35 8.01
N ALA A 35 4.63 -7.30 7.34
CA ALA A 35 4.91 -8.14 6.20
C ALA A 35 5.27 -9.58 6.59
N ASP A 36 4.99 -10.54 5.69
CA ASP A 36 5.47 -11.90 5.82
C ASP A 36 7.00 -11.95 5.61
N ARG A 37 7.71 -12.51 6.57
CA ARG A 37 9.18 -12.59 6.55
C ARG A 37 9.70 -13.30 5.30
N LYS A 38 9.06 -14.38 4.86
CA LYS A 38 9.46 -15.13 3.65
C LYS A 38 9.32 -14.29 2.38
N ILE A 39 8.29 -13.44 2.33
CA ILE A 39 8.09 -12.50 1.21
C ILE A 39 9.18 -11.42 1.24
N VAL A 40 9.47 -10.86 2.41
CA VAL A 40 10.54 -9.86 2.58
C VAL A 40 11.90 -10.39 2.13
N GLU A 41 12.25 -11.61 2.51
CA GLU A 41 13.50 -12.26 2.09
C GLU A 41 13.58 -12.44 0.56
N LYS A 42 12.47 -12.84 -0.07
CA LYS A 42 12.38 -13.00 -1.53
C LYS A 42 12.43 -11.68 -2.31
N ARG A 43 12.03 -10.57 -1.71
CA ARG A 43 11.99 -9.26 -2.38
C ARG A 43 13.39 -8.72 -2.70
N GLY A 44 14.41 -9.07 -1.92
CA GLY A 44 15.79 -8.66 -2.18
C GLY A 44 15.92 -7.15 -2.41
N ILE A 45 16.40 -6.76 -3.59
CA ILE A 45 16.59 -5.35 -3.97
C ILE A 45 15.30 -4.53 -3.97
N LEU A 46 14.12 -5.16 -4.10
CA LEU A 46 12.83 -4.46 -4.06
C LEU A 46 12.54 -3.85 -2.68
N ASN A 47 13.25 -4.25 -1.63
CA ASN A 47 13.17 -3.64 -0.31
C ASN A 47 13.75 -2.20 -0.25
N ASN A 48 14.40 -1.73 -1.33
CA ASN A 48 14.78 -0.32 -1.51
C ASN A 48 13.62 0.57 -1.96
N TYR A 49 12.50 -0.02 -2.36
CA TYR A 49 11.30 0.69 -2.79
C TYR A 49 10.26 0.70 -1.69
N ILE A 50 9.42 1.72 -1.71
CA ILE A 50 8.22 1.77 -0.86
C ILE A 50 7.07 1.17 -1.66
N PRO A 51 6.47 0.05 -1.19
CA PRO A 51 5.41 -0.64 -1.92
C PRO A 51 4.06 0.01 -1.71
N PHE A 52 3.29 0.10 -2.78
CA PHE A 52 1.90 0.51 -2.78
C PHE A 52 1.07 -0.52 -3.54
N HIS A 53 -0.17 -0.68 -3.14
CA HIS A 53 -1.14 -1.50 -3.84
C HIS A 53 -2.16 -0.63 -4.58
N ILE A 54 -2.77 -1.22 -5.60
CA ILE A 54 -3.79 -0.56 -6.40
C ILE A 54 -5.11 -0.68 -5.68
N ASP A 55 -5.87 0.43 -5.63
CA ASP A 55 -7.18 0.42 -5.01
C ASP A 55 -8.20 -0.33 -5.85
N TRP A 56 -8.62 -1.44 -5.35
CA TRP A 56 -9.75 -2.21 -5.85
C TRP A 56 -11.04 -1.81 -5.12
N ILE A 57 -11.27 -0.53 -4.93
CA ILE A 57 -12.36 0.03 -4.12
C ILE A 57 -13.75 -0.51 -4.52
N GLN A 58 -13.85 -1.07 -5.70
CA GLN A 58 -15.10 -1.63 -6.22
C GLN A 58 -15.18 -3.17 -6.12
N ASP A 59 -14.12 -3.83 -5.73
CA ASP A 59 -14.11 -5.28 -5.56
C ASP A 59 -14.20 -5.62 -4.06
N VAL A 60 -15.30 -6.25 -3.69
CA VAL A 60 -15.73 -6.63 -2.32
C VAL A 60 -14.70 -7.47 -1.54
N HIS A 61 -13.57 -7.86 -2.14
CA HIS A 61 -12.69 -8.87 -1.60
C HIS A 61 -11.25 -8.41 -1.28
N GLY A 62 -10.94 -7.14 -1.46
CA GLY A 62 -9.63 -6.57 -1.09
C GLY A 62 -8.40 -7.30 -1.70
N ILE A 63 -7.22 -7.00 -1.18
CA ILE A 63 -5.97 -7.68 -1.55
C ILE A 63 -5.91 -9.03 -0.83
N PRO A 64 -5.47 -10.13 -1.48
CA PRO A 64 -5.56 -11.49 -0.94
C PRO A 64 -4.94 -11.71 0.44
N TYR A 65 -3.91 -10.94 0.80
CA TYR A 65 -3.25 -11.09 2.10
C TYR A 65 -3.75 -10.12 3.17
N ASN A 66 -4.63 -9.16 2.85
CA ASN A 66 -5.16 -8.21 3.83
C ASN A 66 -5.80 -8.95 4.99
N TYR A 67 -6.62 -9.97 4.71
CA TYR A 67 -7.26 -10.76 5.74
C TYR A 67 -6.25 -11.31 6.76
N ALA A 68 -5.17 -11.95 6.30
CA ALA A 68 -4.14 -12.50 7.19
C ALA A 68 -3.41 -11.42 8.02
N ILE A 69 -3.21 -10.24 7.45
CA ILE A 69 -2.60 -9.10 8.15
C ILE A 69 -3.55 -8.57 9.22
N PHE A 70 -4.83 -8.41 8.92
CA PHE A 70 -5.82 -7.88 9.86
C PHE A 70 -6.15 -8.87 10.98
N GLU A 71 -6.28 -10.16 10.68
CA GLU A 71 -6.43 -11.22 11.68
C GLU A 71 -5.26 -11.24 12.68
N LYS A 72 -4.03 -11.06 12.18
CA LYS A 72 -2.82 -11.05 13.02
C LYS A 72 -2.70 -9.80 13.88
N ASN A 73 -3.01 -8.63 13.34
CA ASN A 73 -2.69 -7.34 13.97
C ASN A 73 -3.92 -6.62 14.55
N GLY A 74 -5.13 -7.05 14.18
CA GLY A 74 -6.40 -6.38 14.49
C GLY A 74 -6.72 -5.24 13.52
N TYR A 75 -7.98 -5.16 13.12
CA TYR A 75 -8.46 -4.17 12.14
C TYR A 75 -8.21 -2.71 12.57
N ASP A 76 -8.43 -2.41 13.86
CA ASP A 76 -8.25 -1.06 14.42
C ASP A 76 -6.79 -0.62 14.55
N ASN A 77 -5.86 -1.53 14.41
CA ASN A 77 -4.44 -1.26 14.47
C ASN A 77 -3.81 -1.07 13.07
N MET A 78 -4.57 -1.30 12.02
CA MET A 78 -4.07 -1.14 10.66
C MET A 78 -4.63 0.12 10.01
N ILE A 79 -3.79 0.80 9.22
CA ILE A 79 -4.17 1.99 8.46
C ILE A 79 -3.65 1.88 7.03
N PHE A 80 -4.33 2.57 6.12
CA PHE A 80 -3.83 2.77 4.76
C PHE A 80 -3.44 4.24 4.57
N LEU A 81 -2.23 4.46 4.09
CA LEU A 81 -1.78 5.75 3.59
C LEU A 81 -2.13 5.81 2.10
N TRP A 82 -3.12 6.59 1.76
CA TRP A 82 -3.67 6.68 0.40
C TRP A 82 -3.21 7.95 -0.31
N VAL A 83 -2.85 7.81 -1.58
CA VAL A 83 -2.56 8.94 -2.48
C VAL A 83 -3.09 8.64 -3.88
N ASP A 84 -3.53 9.69 -4.58
CA ASP A 84 -3.93 9.59 -5.98
C ASP A 84 -2.72 9.20 -6.86
N PRO A 85 -2.80 8.12 -7.66
CA PRO A 85 -1.68 7.65 -8.48
C PRO A 85 -1.21 8.69 -9.52
N ILE A 86 -2.10 9.53 -10.04
CA ILE A 86 -1.75 10.60 -10.99
C ILE A 86 -0.91 11.67 -10.29
N LYS A 87 -1.28 12.04 -9.06
CA LYS A 87 -0.51 13.00 -8.25
C LYS A 87 0.85 12.43 -7.86
N ALA A 88 0.89 11.18 -7.43
CA ALA A 88 2.13 10.50 -7.07
C ALA A 88 3.09 10.40 -8.27
N ASN A 89 2.57 10.08 -9.46
CA ASN A 89 3.37 9.96 -10.69
C ASN A 89 4.03 11.28 -11.11
N LYS A 90 3.48 12.42 -10.70
CA LYS A 90 4.10 13.74 -10.94
C LYS A 90 5.25 14.06 -9.98
N LYS A 91 5.29 13.39 -8.82
CA LYS A 91 6.24 13.70 -7.73
C LYS A 91 7.36 12.69 -7.59
N TYR A 92 7.12 11.44 -8.00
CA TYR A 92 8.00 10.32 -7.70
C TYR A 92 8.36 9.51 -8.94
N LEU A 93 9.54 8.90 -8.91
CA LEU A 93 9.91 7.85 -9.85
C LEU A 93 9.22 6.56 -9.44
N ILE A 94 8.39 6.02 -10.32
CA ILE A 94 7.49 4.91 -10.01
C ILE A 94 7.71 3.77 -11.01
N LYS A 95 7.73 2.54 -10.49
CA LYS A 95 7.62 1.30 -11.25
C LYS A 95 6.25 0.68 -10.97
N TYR A 96 5.61 0.20 -12.00
CA TYR A 96 4.29 -0.44 -11.93
C TYR A 96 4.45 -1.91 -12.26
N PHE A 97 3.97 -2.78 -11.40
CA PHE A 97 4.00 -4.22 -11.63
C PHE A 97 2.59 -4.77 -11.79
N LEU A 98 2.32 -5.29 -12.97
CA LEU A 98 1.21 -6.19 -13.18
C LEU A 98 1.61 -7.52 -12.58
N TYR A 99 0.79 -8.10 -11.73
CA TYR A 99 1.09 -9.19 -10.81
C TYR A 99 2.08 -8.81 -9.68
N HIS A 100 2.22 -9.70 -8.71
CA HIS A 100 3.16 -9.49 -7.61
C HIS A 100 4.60 -9.40 -8.14
N PRO A 101 5.44 -8.44 -7.72
CA PRO A 101 6.78 -8.22 -8.30
C PRO A 101 7.74 -9.41 -8.22
N ILE A 102 7.53 -10.34 -7.27
CA ILE A 102 8.34 -11.57 -7.15
C ILE A 102 7.68 -12.78 -7.83
N SER A 103 6.55 -12.59 -8.49
CA SER A 103 5.85 -13.64 -9.24
C SER A 103 6.54 -13.93 -10.57
N ASN A 104 6.42 -15.17 -11.05
CA ASN A 104 6.83 -15.53 -12.41
C ASN A 104 5.97 -14.87 -13.50
N TYR A 105 4.83 -14.32 -13.13
CA TYR A 105 3.92 -13.58 -14.04
C TYR A 105 4.23 -12.09 -14.08
N ALA A 106 5.14 -11.58 -13.24
CA ALA A 106 5.36 -10.15 -13.07
C ALA A 106 5.78 -9.47 -14.38
N ILE A 107 5.08 -8.39 -14.74
CA ILE A 107 5.37 -7.53 -15.88
C ILE A 107 5.59 -6.12 -15.36
N GLU A 108 6.77 -5.57 -15.61
CA GLU A 108 7.13 -4.20 -15.20
C GLU A 108 6.73 -3.18 -16.28
N TYR A 109 6.14 -2.06 -15.85
CA TYR A 109 5.84 -0.87 -16.65
C TYR A 109 6.50 0.35 -16.01
N ASN A 110 7.00 1.25 -16.85
CA ASN A 110 7.65 2.49 -16.42
C ASN A 110 6.74 3.73 -16.52
N ASN A 111 5.52 3.57 -16.99
CA ASN A 111 4.54 4.65 -17.07
C ASN A 111 3.13 4.18 -16.68
N LEU A 112 2.36 5.13 -16.14
CA LEU A 112 1.02 4.87 -15.62
C LEU A 112 0.02 4.51 -16.71
N GLU A 113 0.14 5.08 -17.90
CA GLU A 113 -0.83 4.91 -18.99
C GLU A 113 -0.79 3.47 -19.54
N ASP A 114 0.42 3.00 -19.87
CA ASP A 114 0.61 1.61 -20.35
C ASP A 114 0.21 0.61 -19.28
N PHE A 115 0.58 0.87 -18.03
CA PHE A 115 0.18 0.03 -16.92
C PHE A 115 -1.34 -0.03 -16.78
N ALA A 116 -2.04 1.10 -16.73
CA ALA A 116 -3.49 1.15 -16.55
C ALA A 116 -4.23 0.45 -17.71
N LYS A 117 -3.76 0.64 -18.95
CA LYS A 117 -4.31 -0.03 -20.13
C LYS A 117 -4.17 -1.55 -20.02
N ASN A 118 -2.97 -2.04 -19.76
CA ASN A 118 -2.71 -3.49 -19.71
C ASN A 118 -3.35 -4.14 -18.47
N PHE A 119 -3.41 -3.42 -17.36
CA PHE A 119 -4.10 -3.84 -16.16
C PHE A 119 -5.60 -4.11 -16.42
N LYS A 120 -6.27 -3.20 -17.15
CA LYS A 120 -7.67 -3.38 -17.56
C LYS A 120 -7.84 -4.60 -18.46
N LEU A 121 -6.99 -4.74 -19.49
CA LEU A 121 -7.04 -5.87 -20.43
C LEU A 121 -6.83 -7.21 -19.72
N GLU A 122 -5.87 -7.27 -18.80
CA GLU A 122 -5.59 -8.49 -18.05
C GLU A 122 -6.73 -8.84 -17.09
N LYS A 123 -7.30 -7.85 -16.39
CA LYS A 123 -8.49 -8.06 -15.57
C LYS A 123 -9.65 -8.66 -16.38
N GLU A 124 -9.94 -8.09 -17.56
CA GLU A 124 -10.98 -8.59 -18.46
C GLU A 124 -10.71 -10.04 -18.94
N LYS A 125 -9.45 -10.38 -19.22
CA LYS A 125 -9.03 -11.75 -19.56
C LYS A 125 -9.30 -12.69 -18.38
N LEU A 126 -8.83 -12.36 -17.18
CA LEU A 126 -8.98 -13.20 -15.97
C LEU A 126 -10.45 -13.39 -15.57
N VAL A 127 -11.29 -12.38 -15.78
CA VAL A 127 -12.74 -12.50 -15.61
C VAL A 127 -13.34 -13.50 -16.61
N ARG A 128 -12.95 -13.41 -17.87
CA ARG A 128 -13.46 -14.30 -18.93
C ARG A 128 -12.99 -15.74 -18.78
N GLU A 129 -11.72 -15.95 -18.41
CA GLU A 129 -11.11 -17.29 -18.38
C GLU A 129 -11.35 -18.02 -17.06
N TYR A 130 -11.38 -17.30 -15.95
CA TYR A 130 -11.42 -17.88 -14.59
C TYR A 130 -12.58 -17.35 -13.75
N ALA A 131 -13.53 -16.60 -14.33
CA ALA A 131 -14.58 -15.91 -13.57
C ALA A 131 -14.03 -15.10 -12.37
N PHE A 132 -12.77 -14.70 -12.44
CA PHE A 132 -12.00 -14.03 -11.37
C PHE A 132 -11.98 -14.84 -10.06
N ASP A 133 -11.92 -16.16 -10.16
CA ASP A 133 -11.91 -17.07 -9.01
C ASP A 133 -10.63 -16.90 -8.19
N TYR A 134 -10.78 -16.59 -6.91
CA TYR A 134 -9.70 -16.38 -5.94
C TYR A 134 -8.91 -17.65 -5.59
N THR A 135 -9.42 -18.83 -5.90
CA THR A 135 -8.67 -20.08 -5.74
C THR A 135 -7.63 -20.25 -6.85
N ASN A 136 -7.82 -19.59 -8.01
CA ASN A 136 -6.87 -19.59 -9.10
C ASN A 136 -5.62 -18.80 -8.75
N GLN A 137 -4.44 -19.38 -8.95
CA GLN A 137 -3.16 -18.77 -8.62
C GLN A 137 -2.90 -17.49 -9.42
N GLU A 138 -3.18 -17.49 -10.72
CA GLU A 138 -2.95 -16.31 -11.58
C GLU A 138 -3.81 -15.12 -11.13
N VAL A 139 -5.07 -15.36 -10.78
CA VAL A 139 -5.98 -14.34 -10.24
C VAL A 139 -5.44 -13.77 -8.91
N ARG A 140 -4.98 -14.65 -8.01
CA ARG A 140 -4.39 -14.18 -6.72
C ARG A 140 -3.16 -13.33 -6.95
N GLU A 141 -2.24 -13.77 -7.80
CA GLU A 141 -1.01 -13.03 -8.11
C GLU A 141 -1.30 -11.69 -8.80
N PHE A 142 -2.30 -11.65 -9.69
CA PHE A 142 -2.75 -10.41 -10.32
C PHE A 142 -3.30 -9.41 -9.30
N ARG A 143 -4.09 -9.88 -8.33
CA ARG A 143 -4.62 -9.03 -7.25
C ARG A 143 -3.54 -8.47 -6.33
N MET A 144 -2.35 -9.01 -6.36
CA MET A 144 -1.17 -8.53 -5.64
C MET A 144 -0.30 -7.63 -6.51
N SER A 145 -0.83 -7.07 -7.60
CA SER A 145 -0.12 -6.07 -8.40
C SER A 145 0.31 -4.90 -7.54
N GLU A 146 1.55 -4.47 -7.70
CA GLU A 146 2.17 -3.45 -6.87
C GLU A 146 2.66 -2.25 -7.67
N ILE A 147 2.69 -1.12 -7.01
CA ILE A 147 3.34 0.11 -7.44
C ILE A 147 4.51 0.35 -6.50
N LEU A 148 5.71 0.49 -7.04
CA LEU A 148 6.93 0.66 -6.26
C LEU A 148 7.49 2.07 -6.46
N ILE A 149 7.57 2.85 -5.40
CA ILE A 149 8.17 4.19 -5.43
C ILE A 149 9.64 4.09 -5.07
N LEU A 150 10.52 4.53 -6.00
CA LEU A 150 11.94 4.64 -5.77
C LEU A 150 12.26 5.96 -5.06
N LYS A 151 12.15 5.94 -3.75
CA LYS A 151 12.55 7.06 -2.90
C LYS A 151 12.82 6.54 -1.49
N ASN A 152 13.91 7.00 -0.89
CA ASN A 152 14.29 6.57 0.45
C ASN A 152 13.26 7.04 1.50
N THR A 153 12.71 8.25 1.30
CA THR A 153 11.78 8.86 2.26
C THR A 153 10.71 9.67 1.53
N ILE A 154 9.45 9.48 1.89
CA ILE A 154 8.30 10.25 1.40
C ILE A 154 7.67 10.97 2.61
N PHE A 155 7.62 12.30 2.56
CA PHE A 155 6.83 13.07 3.52
C PHE A 155 5.38 13.18 3.05
N LEU A 156 4.45 12.92 3.97
CA LEU A 156 3.04 13.07 3.68
C LEU A 156 2.70 14.56 3.55
N ASP A 157 1.80 14.91 2.66
CA ASP A 157 1.29 16.26 2.45
C ASP A 157 -0.23 16.26 2.23
N SER A 158 -0.80 17.38 1.83
CA SER A 158 -2.26 17.52 1.60
C SER A 158 -2.82 16.66 0.46
N ASP A 159 -1.96 16.02 -0.34
CA ASP A 159 -2.40 15.06 -1.36
C ASP A 159 -2.70 13.67 -0.78
N TRP A 160 -2.31 13.44 0.47
CA TRP A 160 -2.51 12.16 1.15
C TRP A 160 -3.79 12.12 1.97
N SER A 161 -4.30 10.91 2.15
CA SER A 161 -5.36 10.61 3.10
C SER A 161 -4.99 9.39 3.92
N ILE A 162 -5.47 9.31 5.15
CA ILE A 162 -5.32 8.14 6.00
C ILE A 162 -6.69 7.46 6.08
N ILE A 163 -6.75 6.18 5.68
CA ILE A 163 -7.96 5.39 5.73
C ILE A 163 -7.87 4.49 6.95
N VAL A 164 -8.93 4.47 7.75
CA VAL A 164 -9.04 3.73 9.01
C VAL A 164 -10.29 2.87 9.03
N TYR A 165 -10.28 1.83 9.87
CA TYR A 165 -11.38 0.89 9.98
C TYR A 165 -12.60 1.45 10.72
N SER A 166 -12.39 2.10 11.87
CA SER A 166 -13.47 2.49 12.79
C SER A 166 -13.29 3.90 13.37
N GLU A 167 -14.27 4.33 14.15
CA GLU A 167 -14.21 5.55 14.97
C GLU A 167 -13.09 5.49 16.03
N GLU A 168 -12.73 4.31 16.54
CA GLU A 168 -11.63 4.14 17.48
C GLU A 168 -10.29 4.45 16.81
N SER A 169 -10.04 3.84 15.65
CA SER A 169 -8.83 4.10 14.85
C SER A 169 -8.79 5.57 14.39
N PHE A 170 -9.96 6.15 14.03
CA PHE A 170 -10.06 7.57 13.65
C PHE A 170 -9.58 8.49 14.78
N LYS A 171 -10.03 8.26 16.03
CA LYS A 171 -9.62 9.05 17.19
C LYS A 171 -8.11 8.96 17.42
N LYS A 172 -7.54 7.76 17.39
CA LYS A 172 -6.10 7.53 17.54
C LYS A 172 -5.29 8.28 16.48
N VAL A 173 -5.67 8.19 15.22
CA VAL A 173 -4.99 8.88 14.12
C VAL A 173 -5.13 10.39 14.25
N LYS A 174 -6.32 10.88 14.60
CA LYS A 174 -6.59 12.31 14.79
C LYS A 174 -5.71 12.91 15.89
N GLU A 175 -5.59 12.24 17.04
CA GLU A 175 -4.72 12.67 18.16
C GLU A 175 -3.24 12.75 17.71
N LEU A 176 -2.76 11.79 16.90
CA LEU A 176 -1.40 11.82 16.36
C LEU A 176 -1.21 12.98 15.38
N LEU A 177 -2.16 13.26 14.50
CA LEU A 177 -2.08 14.40 13.59
C LEU A 177 -2.13 15.74 14.33
N GLU A 178 -2.99 15.86 15.35
CA GLU A 178 -3.09 17.06 16.19
C GLU A 178 -1.79 17.35 16.98
N LYS A 179 -1.11 16.32 17.43
CA LYS A 179 0.22 16.44 18.06
C LYS A 179 1.29 17.02 17.12
N HIS A 180 1.09 16.86 15.81
CA HIS A 180 1.97 17.31 14.73
C HIS A 180 1.33 18.42 13.86
N GLN A 181 0.43 19.26 14.40
CA GLN A 181 -0.51 20.15 13.71
C GLN A 181 0.10 21.08 12.66
N ASN A 182 1.34 21.52 12.80
CA ASN A 182 1.91 22.50 11.88
C ASN A 182 2.18 21.94 10.48
N ASP A 183 2.36 20.62 10.36
CA ASP A 183 2.79 19.99 9.11
C ASP A 183 1.67 19.19 8.42
N TYR A 184 0.65 18.71 9.17
CA TYR A 184 -0.30 17.71 8.68
C TYR A 184 -1.79 18.07 8.84
N ALA A 185 -2.11 19.33 9.14
CA ALA A 185 -3.47 19.81 9.35
C ALA A 185 -4.44 19.56 8.16
N ASN A 186 -3.89 19.36 6.96
CA ASN A 186 -4.67 19.17 5.74
C ASN A 186 -4.80 17.69 5.30
N ILE A 187 -4.23 16.75 6.05
CA ILE A 187 -4.40 15.32 5.76
C ILE A 187 -5.80 14.89 6.18
N LYS A 188 -6.52 14.27 5.25
CA LYS A 188 -7.87 13.76 5.50
C LYS A 188 -7.82 12.40 6.16
N ILE A 189 -8.63 12.19 7.19
CA ILE A 189 -8.88 10.86 7.76
C ILE A 189 -10.24 10.38 7.27
N LEU A 190 -10.30 9.17 6.73
CA LEU A 190 -11.50 8.57 6.16
C LEU A 190 -11.79 7.22 6.84
N ILE A 191 -12.99 7.08 7.40
CA ILE A 191 -13.46 5.79 7.93
C ILE A 191 -14.05 5.00 6.78
N LYS A 192 -13.43 3.88 6.43
CA LYS A 192 -13.88 3.01 5.34
C LYS A 192 -13.69 1.53 5.71
N PRO A 193 -14.58 0.95 6.51
CA PRO A 193 -14.46 -0.47 6.92
C PRO A 193 -14.34 -1.45 5.74
N ASN A 194 -14.96 -1.13 4.61
CA ASN A 194 -14.95 -1.98 3.41
C ASN A 194 -13.58 -2.04 2.70
N PHE A 195 -12.59 -1.27 3.14
CA PHE A 195 -11.22 -1.35 2.67
C PHE A 195 -10.43 -2.48 3.33
N PHE A 196 -10.92 -2.94 4.47
CA PHE A 196 -10.30 -3.92 5.35
C PHE A 196 -11.03 -5.29 5.18
#